data_7f1ab1e449f7b499e8a5ea44f02107f5
#
_entry.id   7f1ab1e449f7b499e8a5ea44f02107f5
#
_cell.length_a   1.000
_cell.length_b   1.000
_cell.length_c   1.000
_cell.angle_alpha   90.00
_cell.angle_beta   90.00
_cell.angle_gamma   90.00
#
_symmetry.space_group_name_H-M   'P 1'
#
loop_
_entity.id
_entity.type
_entity.pdbx_description
1 polymer ?
#
loop_
_entity_poly.entity_id
_entity_poly.type
_entity_poly.pdbx_seq_one_letter_code
_entity_poly.pdbx_strand_id
1 'polypeptide(L)'
;VGGYLCPYNLGHDGVLFRDESKKGWASVANLADGLTNTMDLLDDETDYGAKFFNPANDDVQNFVLQLLADLAKYDLDGIILDRCRYDDYGLESDFSDISKQKFEEYIGETVANFPADIMAPGTDEIPSDQPVYFKKWLEFRAKVIHDFIVKAREKVKSVNNNIKFGVYVGAWYSTYYTSGVNWASPKYNTSAYYPKWATSDYKNYGYADHLDYIFLGAYASVNNIYGSG
;
A
#
# COMPACT_ATOMS: atom_id res chain seq x y z
N VAL A 1 -3.66 2.93 1.80
CA VAL A 1 -3.83 4.29 2.32
C VAL A 1 -2.72 5.18 1.79
N GLY A 2 -2.21 4.85 0.63
CA GLY A 2 -1.38 5.76 -0.10
C GLY A 2 -2.25 6.85 -0.70
N GLY A 3 -1.82 8.07 -0.63
CA GLY A 3 -2.49 9.18 -1.27
C GLY A 3 -1.44 10.12 -1.84
N TYR A 4 -1.72 10.68 -2.98
CA TYR A 4 -0.97 11.83 -3.45
C TYR A 4 -1.18 12.97 -2.48
N LEU A 5 -0.11 13.36 -1.84
CA LEU A 5 -0.12 14.50 -0.93
C LEU A 5 0.37 15.77 -1.60
N CYS A 6 1.02 15.61 -2.75
CA CYS A 6 1.48 16.71 -3.57
C CYS A 6 1.06 16.45 -5.01
N PRO A 7 -0.02 17.04 -5.50
CA PRO A 7 -0.30 17.05 -6.92
C PRO A 7 0.77 17.84 -7.65
N TYR A 8 1.13 17.37 -8.83
CA TYR A 8 2.06 18.01 -9.75
C TYR A 8 1.92 19.53 -9.79
N ASN A 9 3.02 20.24 -9.64
CA ASN A 9 3.15 21.68 -9.80
C ASN A 9 2.33 22.56 -8.83
N LEU A 10 1.72 22.01 -7.79
CA LEU A 10 0.99 22.81 -6.80
C LEU A 10 1.83 23.14 -5.57
N GLY A 11 3.14 22.91 -5.64
CA GLY A 11 4.01 23.06 -4.50
C GLY A 11 3.73 22.01 -3.40
N HIS A 12 4.37 22.13 -2.29
CA HIS A 12 4.24 21.21 -1.16
C HIS A 12 3.00 21.55 -0.31
N ASP A 13 1.82 21.40 -0.90
CA ASP A 13 0.55 21.80 -0.29
C ASP A 13 -0.16 20.70 0.50
N GLY A 14 0.33 19.47 0.45
CA GLY A 14 -0.20 18.35 1.20
C GLY A 14 0.04 18.46 2.72
N VAL A 15 -0.76 17.75 3.50
CA VAL A 15 -0.70 17.81 4.97
C VAL A 15 0.68 17.45 5.54
N LEU A 16 1.44 16.55 4.90
CA LEU A 16 2.80 16.20 5.33
C LEU A 16 3.79 17.36 5.16
N PHE A 17 3.55 18.26 4.22
CA PHE A 17 4.42 19.41 3.96
C PHE A 17 4.03 20.64 4.78
N ARG A 18 2.75 20.76 5.13
CA ARG A 18 2.23 21.93 5.85
C ARG A 18 2.30 21.81 7.35
N ASP A 19 2.33 20.59 7.87
CA ASP A 19 2.29 20.32 9.31
C ASP A 19 3.43 19.39 9.69
N GLU A 20 4.51 19.97 10.22
CA GLU A 20 5.71 19.25 10.62
C GLU A 20 5.42 18.19 11.72
N SER A 21 4.37 18.41 12.53
CA SER A 21 3.93 17.41 13.52
C SER A 21 3.41 16.12 12.88
N LYS A 22 3.12 16.12 11.59
CA LYS A 22 2.64 14.98 10.80
C LYS A 22 3.76 14.22 10.07
N LYS A 23 5.02 14.59 10.26
CA LYS A 23 6.15 13.87 9.65
C LYS A 23 6.10 12.36 9.93
N GLY A 24 5.68 11.95 11.11
CA GLY A 24 5.49 10.53 11.47
C GLY A 24 4.32 9.83 10.75
N TRP A 25 3.56 10.54 9.93
CA TRP A 25 2.53 9.96 9.05
C TRP A 25 3.10 9.47 7.73
N ALA A 26 4.31 9.89 7.37
CA ALA A 26 4.99 9.44 6.16
C ALA A 26 5.60 8.05 6.35
N SER A 27 5.87 7.38 5.25
CA SER A 27 6.58 6.10 5.23
C SER A 27 8.05 6.26 5.63
N VAL A 28 8.63 5.16 6.09
CA VAL A 28 10.08 5.02 6.33
C VAL A 28 10.65 3.99 5.37
N ALA A 29 11.61 4.40 4.55
CA ALA A 29 12.28 3.52 3.61
C ALA A 29 13.50 2.84 4.24
N ASN A 30 13.71 1.56 3.93
CA ASN A 30 14.88 0.75 4.34
C ASN A 30 15.93 0.78 3.23
N LEU A 31 16.59 1.93 3.08
CA LEU A 31 17.58 2.18 2.03
C LEU A 31 18.95 1.59 2.39
N ALA A 32 19.87 1.56 1.43
CA ALA A 32 21.25 1.06 1.63
C ALA A 32 21.96 1.75 2.80
N ASP A 33 21.67 3.04 3.02
CA ASP A 33 22.25 3.84 4.10
C ASP A 33 21.46 3.75 5.42
N GLY A 34 20.39 2.94 5.47
CA GLY A 34 19.56 2.71 6.65
C GLY A 34 18.12 3.22 6.54
N LEU A 35 17.42 3.18 7.68
CA LEU A 35 16.04 3.61 7.77
C LEU A 35 15.93 5.13 7.64
N THR A 36 15.20 5.59 6.63
CA THR A 36 15.05 7.02 6.34
C THR A 36 13.58 7.36 6.16
N ASN A 37 13.10 8.38 6.90
CA ASN A 37 11.76 8.91 6.66
C ASN A 37 11.70 9.54 5.26
N THR A 38 10.69 9.19 4.47
CA THR A 38 10.60 9.66 3.08
C THR A 38 10.47 11.18 2.94
N MET A 39 10.05 11.89 4.02
CA MET A 39 10.05 13.35 4.06
C MET A 39 11.46 13.96 4.16
N ASP A 40 12.46 13.17 4.55
CA ASP A 40 13.87 13.62 4.61
C ASP A 40 14.61 13.35 3.31
N LEU A 41 14.02 12.62 2.37
CA LEU A 41 14.59 12.41 1.05
C LEU A 41 14.35 13.66 0.20
N LEU A 42 15.43 14.22 -0.32
CA LEU A 42 15.36 15.35 -1.23
C LEU A 42 14.71 14.89 -2.52
N ASP A 43 13.62 15.55 -2.88
CA ASP A 43 13.11 15.46 -4.24
C ASP A 43 14.08 16.23 -5.13
N ASP A 44 14.67 15.60 -6.13
CA ASP A 44 15.29 16.38 -7.17
C ASP A 44 14.19 17.08 -8.00
N GLU A 45 14.56 18.10 -8.75
CA GLU A 45 13.61 18.89 -9.55
C GLU A 45 12.89 18.05 -10.62
N THR A 46 13.32 16.80 -10.83
CA THR A 46 12.78 15.83 -11.79
C THR A 46 11.91 14.78 -11.15
N ASP A 47 12.06 14.55 -9.85
CA ASP A 47 11.16 13.70 -9.08
C ASP A 47 9.87 14.49 -8.81
N TYR A 48 8.76 13.96 -9.23
CA TYR A 48 7.44 14.58 -9.04
C TYR A 48 6.97 14.56 -7.58
N GLY A 49 7.86 14.32 -6.63
CA GLY A 49 7.74 14.64 -5.22
C GLY A 49 6.55 14.04 -4.48
N ALA A 50 5.99 12.94 -4.99
CA ALA A 50 4.85 12.31 -4.34
C ALA A 50 5.29 11.65 -3.03
N LYS A 51 4.91 12.21 -1.90
CA LYS A 51 5.06 11.58 -0.60
C LYS A 51 3.79 10.81 -0.24
N PHE A 52 3.99 9.60 0.29
CA PHE A 52 2.90 8.72 0.67
C PHE A 52 2.73 8.70 2.18
N PHE A 53 1.49 8.55 2.59
CA PHE A 53 1.17 8.18 3.96
C PHE A 53 1.63 6.76 4.27
N ASN A 54 2.04 6.53 5.51
CA ASN A 54 2.20 5.20 6.04
C ASN A 54 0.82 4.51 6.18
N PRO A 55 0.53 3.48 5.40
CA PRO A 55 -0.79 2.83 5.46
C PRO A 55 -1.04 2.07 6.75
N ALA A 56 0.00 1.72 7.50
CA ALA A 56 -0.14 1.05 8.79
C ALA A 56 -0.48 2.02 9.95
N ASN A 57 -0.34 3.33 9.76
CA ASN A 57 -0.61 4.32 10.79
C ASN A 57 -2.13 4.54 10.98
N ASP A 58 -2.64 4.30 12.19
CA ASP A 58 -4.08 4.44 12.49
C ASP A 58 -4.58 5.87 12.38
N ASP A 59 -3.76 6.87 12.72
CA ASP A 59 -4.14 8.28 12.57
C ASP A 59 -4.32 8.64 11.10
N VAL A 60 -3.44 8.12 10.23
CA VAL A 60 -3.55 8.25 8.77
C VAL A 60 -4.82 7.58 8.26
N GLN A 61 -5.07 6.33 8.68
CA GLN A 61 -6.30 5.63 8.30
C GLN A 61 -7.54 6.43 8.71
N ASN A 62 -7.58 6.91 9.95
CA ASN A 62 -8.70 7.69 10.46
C ASN A 62 -8.89 9.00 9.70
N PHE A 63 -7.81 9.71 9.38
CA PHE A 63 -7.86 10.92 8.56
C PHE A 63 -8.47 10.65 7.18
N VAL A 64 -8.00 9.62 6.47
CA VAL A 64 -8.53 9.28 5.14
C VAL A 64 -9.98 8.78 5.22
N LEU A 65 -10.33 7.98 6.24
CA LEU A 65 -11.71 7.53 6.46
C LEU A 65 -12.66 8.71 6.69
N GLN A 66 -12.21 9.76 7.39
CA GLN A 66 -13.01 10.97 7.58
C GLN A 66 -13.21 11.72 6.25
N LEU A 67 -12.18 11.86 5.44
CA LEU A 67 -12.30 12.44 4.09
C LEU A 67 -13.31 11.67 3.22
N LEU A 68 -13.26 10.33 3.24
CA LEU A 68 -14.19 9.49 2.51
C LEU A 68 -15.63 9.65 3.01
N ALA A 69 -15.81 9.78 4.34
CA ALA A 69 -17.12 10.04 4.93
C ALA A 69 -17.67 11.40 4.49
N ASP A 70 -16.82 12.42 4.42
CA ASP A 70 -17.23 13.76 3.96
C ASP A 70 -17.59 13.76 2.47
N LEU A 71 -16.80 13.08 1.63
CA LEU A 71 -17.14 12.88 0.22
C LEU A 71 -18.46 12.13 0.02
N ALA A 72 -18.74 11.13 0.84
CA ALA A 72 -19.96 10.32 0.74
C ALA A 72 -21.26 11.09 1.08
N LYS A 73 -21.16 12.33 1.61
CA LYS A 73 -22.31 13.22 1.83
C LYS A 73 -22.80 13.88 0.54
N TYR A 74 -22.00 13.87 -0.52
CA TYR A 74 -22.37 14.44 -1.80
C TYR A 74 -23.14 13.42 -2.65
N ASP A 75 -23.86 13.93 -3.65
CA ASP A 75 -24.58 13.11 -4.63
C ASP A 75 -23.59 12.53 -5.66
N LEU A 76 -22.98 11.41 -5.30
CA LEU A 76 -21.96 10.70 -6.07
C LEU A 76 -22.47 9.32 -6.45
N ASP A 77 -22.23 8.90 -7.69
CA ASP A 77 -22.49 7.54 -8.16
C ASP A 77 -21.48 6.53 -7.60
N GLY A 78 -20.23 6.96 -7.42
CA GLY A 78 -19.15 6.10 -6.95
C GLY A 78 -17.95 6.84 -6.41
N ILE A 79 -17.15 6.12 -5.61
CA ILE A 79 -15.84 6.53 -5.12
C ILE A 79 -14.83 5.48 -5.53
N ILE A 80 -13.73 5.92 -6.15
CA ILE A 80 -12.63 5.07 -6.58
C ILE A 80 -11.39 5.48 -5.80
N LEU A 81 -10.75 4.51 -5.14
CA LEU A 81 -9.44 4.72 -4.53
C LEU A 81 -8.36 4.46 -5.59
N ASP A 82 -7.61 5.49 -5.92
CA ASP A 82 -6.38 5.37 -6.70
C ASP A 82 -5.17 5.33 -5.77
N ARG A 83 -4.14 4.56 -6.14
CA ARG A 83 -2.90 4.40 -5.38
C ARG A 83 -3.11 4.06 -3.89
N CYS A 84 -4.16 3.29 -3.57
CA CYS A 84 -4.35 2.74 -2.23
C CYS A 84 -3.36 1.60 -2.00
N ARG A 85 -2.12 1.95 -1.72
CA ARG A 85 -0.96 1.05 -1.67
C ARG A 85 0.19 1.67 -0.88
N TYR A 86 1.24 0.90 -0.65
CA TYR A 86 2.54 1.45 -0.22
C TYR A 86 3.15 2.31 -1.32
N ASP A 87 4.14 3.10 -0.96
CA ASP A 87 4.80 4.06 -1.84
C ASP A 87 5.63 3.42 -2.97
N ASP A 88 6.29 4.27 -3.74
CA ASP A 88 7.06 3.85 -4.91
C ASP A 88 8.45 3.27 -4.55
N TYR A 89 8.85 3.28 -3.27
CA TYR A 89 10.01 2.52 -2.77
C TYR A 89 9.75 1.00 -2.75
N GLY A 90 8.52 0.56 -2.98
CA GLY A 90 8.21 -0.84 -3.19
C GLY A 90 8.54 -1.74 -2.00
N LEU A 91 9.51 -2.64 -2.16
CA LEU A 91 9.93 -3.55 -1.09
C LEU A 91 10.65 -2.84 0.06
N GLU A 92 11.30 -1.73 -0.21
CA GLU A 92 12.02 -0.94 0.80
C GLU A 92 11.09 -0.15 1.73
N SER A 93 9.76 -0.18 1.55
CA SER A 93 8.78 0.55 2.37
C SER A 93 7.64 -0.35 2.88
N ASP A 94 7.03 -0.11 4.05
CA ASP A 94 7.37 0.86 5.08
C ASP A 94 7.98 0.14 6.28
N PHE A 95 9.11 0.62 6.77
CA PHE A 95 9.85 0.05 7.91
C PHE A 95 9.84 0.99 9.13
N SER A 96 8.76 1.72 9.35
CA SER A 96 8.56 2.54 10.54
C SER A 96 8.39 1.70 11.82
N ASP A 97 8.59 2.32 12.97
CA ASP A 97 8.32 1.70 14.27
C ASP A 97 6.86 1.25 14.41
N ILE A 98 5.92 1.99 13.80
CA ILE A 98 4.49 1.62 13.77
C ILE A 98 4.29 0.32 13.00
N SER A 99 4.90 0.19 11.82
CA SER A 99 4.81 -1.03 11.03
C SER A 99 5.50 -2.19 11.71
N LYS A 100 6.66 -1.96 12.35
CA LYS A 100 7.32 -2.97 13.18
C LYS A 100 6.40 -3.49 14.28
N GLN A 101 5.86 -2.59 15.11
CA GLN A 101 4.98 -2.97 16.22
C GLN A 101 3.78 -3.77 15.72
N LYS A 102 3.08 -3.30 14.70
CA LYS A 102 1.89 -3.99 14.15
C LYS A 102 2.24 -5.33 13.51
N PHE A 103 3.42 -5.45 12.93
CA PHE A 103 3.89 -6.72 12.41
C PHE A 103 4.18 -7.72 13.54
N GLU A 104 4.87 -7.29 14.59
CA GLU A 104 5.12 -8.13 15.78
C GLU A 104 3.80 -8.59 16.44
N GLU A 105 2.82 -7.70 16.56
CA GLU A 105 1.46 -8.07 16.99
C GLU A 105 0.81 -9.10 16.05
N TYR A 106 1.01 -8.94 14.74
CA TYR A 106 0.44 -9.85 13.73
C TYR A 106 1.04 -11.25 13.78
N ILE A 107 2.36 -11.37 13.96
CA ILE A 107 3.05 -12.67 14.05
C ILE A 107 3.03 -13.26 15.47
N GLY A 108 2.71 -12.47 16.50
CA GLY A 108 2.66 -12.88 17.90
C GLY A 108 4.04 -13.02 18.56
N GLU A 109 5.09 -12.45 17.97
CA GLU A 109 6.46 -12.52 18.49
C GLU A 109 7.26 -11.25 18.12
N THR A 110 8.37 -11.04 18.82
CA THR A 110 9.26 -9.89 18.58
C THR A 110 10.29 -10.22 17.50
N VAL A 111 10.51 -9.29 16.57
CA VAL A 111 11.58 -9.37 15.57
C VAL A 111 12.89 -8.95 16.19
N ALA A 112 13.81 -9.92 16.38
CA ALA A 112 15.04 -9.71 17.12
C ALA A 112 16.00 -8.71 16.43
N ASN A 113 16.12 -8.82 15.11
CA ASN A 113 17.00 -7.95 14.31
C ASN A 113 16.19 -7.22 13.22
N PHE A 114 15.40 -6.23 13.63
CA PHE A 114 14.66 -5.41 12.68
C PHE A 114 15.60 -4.35 12.04
N PRO A 115 15.59 -4.13 10.73
CA PRO A 115 14.75 -4.78 9.71
C PRO A 115 15.37 -6.06 9.09
N ALA A 116 16.58 -6.45 9.49
CA ALA A 116 17.37 -7.49 8.80
C ALA A 116 16.67 -8.88 8.75
N ASP A 117 15.93 -9.26 9.80
CA ASP A 117 15.17 -10.52 9.81
C ASP A 117 13.97 -10.51 8.85
N ILE A 118 13.64 -9.33 8.28
CA ILE A 118 12.59 -9.12 7.29
C ILE A 118 13.21 -8.91 5.90
N MET A 119 14.13 -7.94 5.79
CA MET A 119 14.75 -7.54 4.55
C MET A 119 16.03 -6.75 4.79
N ALA A 120 17.10 -7.09 4.09
CA ALA A 120 18.33 -6.33 4.14
C ALA A 120 18.11 -4.89 3.58
N PRO A 121 18.83 -3.88 4.11
CA PRO A 121 18.75 -2.53 3.57
C PRO A 121 19.06 -2.44 2.08
N GLY A 122 18.32 -1.61 1.35
CA GLY A 122 18.50 -1.41 -0.08
C GLY A 122 18.09 -2.61 -0.94
N THR A 123 17.21 -3.48 -0.45
CA THR A 123 16.72 -4.64 -1.20
C THR A 123 15.44 -4.28 -1.94
N ASP A 124 15.50 -4.25 -3.27
CA ASP A 124 14.39 -3.93 -4.18
C ASP A 124 13.85 -5.15 -4.96
N GLU A 125 14.53 -6.31 -4.83
CA GLU A 125 14.14 -7.57 -5.47
C GLU A 125 13.91 -8.68 -4.43
N ILE A 126 13.30 -9.80 -4.87
CA ILE A 126 13.14 -10.99 -4.01
C ILE A 126 14.52 -11.58 -3.69
N PRO A 127 14.94 -11.62 -2.43
CA PRO A 127 16.23 -12.17 -2.06
C PRO A 127 16.32 -13.66 -2.41
N SER A 128 17.49 -14.10 -2.90
CA SER A 128 17.77 -15.53 -3.13
C SER A 128 17.84 -16.31 -1.82
N ASP A 129 18.38 -15.68 -0.78
CA ASP A 129 18.38 -16.15 0.60
C ASP A 129 17.41 -15.26 1.41
N GLN A 130 16.19 -15.76 1.58
CA GLN A 130 15.11 -14.98 2.18
C GLN A 130 15.25 -14.95 3.70
N PRO A 131 15.24 -13.76 4.32
CA PRO A 131 15.12 -13.65 5.77
C PRO A 131 13.87 -14.34 6.30
N VAL A 132 13.91 -14.73 7.58
CA VAL A 132 12.88 -15.58 8.20
C VAL A 132 11.46 -15.04 8.09
N TYR A 133 11.31 -13.71 8.12
CA TYR A 133 10.00 -13.07 8.07
C TYR A 133 9.64 -12.45 6.70
N PHE A 134 10.49 -12.59 5.65
CA PHE A 134 10.27 -11.95 4.36
C PHE A 134 8.84 -12.14 3.82
N LYS A 135 8.39 -13.40 3.66
CA LYS A 135 7.05 -13.67 3.11
C LYS A 135 5.93 -13.24 4.04
N LYS A 136 6.13 -13.36 5.37
CA LYS A 136 5.15 -12.89 6.35
C LYS A 136 5.01 -11.39 6.36
N TRP A 137 6.09 -10.65 6.11
CA TRP A 137 6.05 -9.21 5.95
C TRP A 137 5.22 -8.80 4.72
N LEU A 138 5.41 -9.46 3.58
CA LEU A 138 4.59 -9.20 2.39
C LEU A 138 3.11 -9.51 2.62
N GLU A 139 2.81 -10.60 3.33
CA GLU A 139 1.45 -10.96 3.75
C GLU A 139 0.85 -9.89 4.67
N PHE A 140 1.61 -9.43 5.66
CA PHE A 140 1.19 -8.36 6.57
C PHE A 140 0.89 -7.06 5.82
N ARG A 141 1.73 -6.66 4.89
CA ARG A 141 1.50 -5.47 4.06
C ARG A 141 0.20 -5.59 3.25
N ALA A 142 -0.03 -6.76 2.65
CA ALA A 142 -1.30 -7.02 1.95
C ALA A 142 -2.50 -6.95 2.90
N LYS A 143 -2.37 -7.47 4.14
CA LYS A 143 -3.38 -7.35 5.18
C LYS A 143 -3.70 -5.90 5.53
N VAL A 144 -2.69 -5.05 5.71
CA VAL A 144 -2.88 -3.63 6.04
C VAL A 144 -3.74 -2.93 4.98
N ILE A 145 -3.42 -3.14 3.70
CA ILE A 145 -4.20 -2.54 2.58
C ILE A 145 -5.60 -3.14 2.50
N HIS A 146 -5.73 -4.47 2.61
CA HIS A 146 -7.02 -5.17 2.63
C HIS A 146 -7.93 -4.60 3.72
N ASP A 147 -7.46 -4.55 4.96
CA ASP A 147 -8.27 -4.13 6.11
C ASP A 147 -8.69 -2.66 5.98
N PHE A 148 -7.80 -1.81 5.43
CA PHE A 148 -8.16 -0.43 5.14
C PHE A 148 -9.26 -0.33 4.07
N ILE A 149 -9.16 -1.08 2.98
CA ILE A 149 -10.18 -1.08 1.91
C ILE A 149 -11.54 -1.51 2.46
N VAL A 150 -11.58 -2.53 3.31
CA VAL A 150 -12.81 -2.97 3.98
C VAL A 150 -13.39 -1.86 4.85
N LYS A 151 -12.58 -1.25 5.72
CA LYS A 151 -12.99 -0.11 6.57
C LYS A 151 -13.48 1.07 5.74
N ALA A 152 -12.78 1.40 4.64
CA ALA A 152 -13.13 2.51 3.77
C ALA A 152 -14.49 2.29 3.09
N ARG A 153 -14.72 1.08 2.56
CA ARG A 153 -16.01 0.70 2.01
C ARG A 153 -17.13 0.81 3.04
N GLU A 154 -16.93 0.22 4.22
CA GLU A 154 -17.92 0.28 5.30
C GLU A 154 -18.21 1.70 5.71
N LYS A 155 -17.19 2.55 5.81
CA LYS A 155 -17.34 3.97 6.15
C LYS A 155 -18.17 4.72 5.10
N VAL A 156 -17.88 4.55 3.81
CA VAL A 156 -18.64 5.16 2.71
C VAL A 156 -20.10 4.67 2.74
N LYS A 157 -20.31 3.35 2.82
CA LYS A 157 -21.66 2.76 2.83
C LYS A 157 -22.46 3.15 4.06
N SER A 158 -21.83 3.42 5.19
CA SER A 158 -22.52 3.90 6.40
C SER A 158 -23.09 5.30 6.26
N VAL A 159 -22.49 6.14 5.39
CA VAL A 159 -22.97 7.50 5.09
C VAL A 159 -23.98 7.49 3.94
N ASN A 160 -23.65 6.80 2.85
CA ASN A 160 -24.53 6.65 1.69
C ASN A 160 -24.34 5.28 1.04
N ASN A 161 -25.29 4.37 1.28
CA ASN A 161 -25.22 3.00 0.79
C ASN A 161 -25.35 2.88 -0.74
N ASN A 162 -25.85 3.91 -1.43
CA ASN A 162 -26.02 3.88 -2.88
C ASN A 162 -24.69 4.12 -3.63
N ILE A 163 -23.72 4.80 -3.01
CA ILE A 163 -22.41 5.05 -3.62
C ILE A 163 -21.71 3.73 -3.90
N LYS A 164 -21.32 3.52 -5.15
CA LYS A 164 -20.48 2.39 -5.54
C LYS A 164 -19.05 2.62 -5.09
N PHE A 165 -18.38 1.56 -4.59
CA PHE A 165 -17.03 1.65 -4.10
C PHE A 165 -16.08 0.76 -4.88
N GLY A 166 -14.97 1.30 -5.33
CA GLY A 166 -14.01 0.60 -6.15
C GLY A 166 -12.57 1.08 -5.96
N VAL A 167 -11.67 0.44 -6.69
CA VAL A 167 -10.26 0.79 -6.73
C VAL A 167 -9.77 0.91 -8.16
N TYR A 168 -8.71 1.71 -8.37
CA TYR A 168 -7.90 1.69 -9.57
C TYR A 168 -6.55 1.03 -9.24
N VAL A 169 -6.19 0.00 -9.99
CA VAL A 169 -4.95 -0.78 -9.77
C VAL A 169 -4.27 -1.12 -11.08
N GLY A 170 -2.97 -1.37 -11.05
CA GLY A 170 -2.23 -1.89 -12.20
C GLY A 170 -2.60 -3.34 -12.51
N ALA A 171 -2.60 -3.69 -13.80
CA ALA A 171 -2.93 -5.05 -14.26
C ALA A 171 -1.82 -6.08 -13.95
N TRP A 172 -0.63 -5.66 -13.51
CA TRP A 172 0.54 -6.49 -13.24
C TRP A 172 0.49 -7.13 -11.84
N TYR A 173 -0.42 -8.04 -11.61
CA TYR A 173 -0.62 -8.72 -10.32
C TYR A 173 0.64 -9.39 -9.77
N SER A 174 1.44 -10.01 -10.66
CA SER A 174 2.62 -10.80 -10.31
C SER A 174 3.73 -10.04 -9.58
N THR A 175 3.77 -8.71 -9.73
CA THR A 175 4.78 -7.85 -9.12
C THR A 175 4.18 -6.85 -8.11
N TYR A 176 2.85 -6.75 -8.03
CA TYR A 176 2.19 -5.74 -7.23
C TYR A 176 2.26 -5.99 -5.71
N TYR A 177 2.74 -7.18 -5.31
CA TYR A 177 3.09 -7.49 -3.92
C TYR A 177 4.15 -6.51 -3.36
N THR A 178 5.01 -5.95 -4.23
CA THR A 178 6.02 -4.94 -3.84
C THR A 178 5.41 -3.70 -3.22
N SER A 179 4.18 -3.37 -3.57
CA SER A 179 3.41 -2.25 -3.01
C SER A 179 2.30 -2.67 -2.04
N GLY A 180 2.31 -3.93 -1.57
CA GLY A 180 1.32 -4.44 -0.62
C GLY A 180 -0.08 -4.62 -1.21
N VAL A 181 -0.22 -4.72 -2.54
CA VAL A 181 -1.51 -4.82 -3.22
C VAL A 181 -1.85 -6.27 -3.54
N ASN A 182 -2.99 -6.73 -3.03
CA ASN A 182 -3.60 -8.01 -3.39
C ASN A 182 -5.04 -7.78 -3.87
N TRP A 183 -5.19 -7.39 -5.15
CA TRP A 183 -6.49 -7.10 -5.72
C TRP A 183 -7.26 -8.34 -6.22
N ALA A 184 -6.72 -9.54 -6.00
CA ALA A 184 -7.41 -10.78 -6.35
C ALA A 184 -8.57 -11.10 -5.38
N SER A 185 -9.41 -12.04 -5.76
CA SER A 185 -10.35 -12.68 -4.82
C SER A 185 -9.60 -13.64 -3.89
N PRO A 186 -10.05 -13.82 -2.62
CA PRO A 186 -9.51 -14.85 -1.72
C PRO A 186 -9.59 -16.28 -2.26
N LYS A 187 -10.41 -16.50 -3.29
CA LYS A 187 -10.52 -17.79 -4.00
C LYS A 187 -9.32 -18.08 -4.88
N TYR A 188 -8.54 -17.06 -5.26
CA TYR A 188 -7.34 -17.22 -6.06
C TYR A 188 -6.17 -17.70 -5.17
N ASN A 189 -5.66 -18.88 -5.43
CA ASN A 189 -4.57 -19.44 -4.64
C ASN A 189 -3.21 -18.85 -5.06
N THR A 190 -2.92 -17.65 -4.58
CA THR A 190 -1.71 -16.90 -4.97
C THR A 190 -0.44 -17.70 -4.77
N SER A 191 -0.28 -18.42 -3.65
CA SER A 191 0.97 -19.17 -3.37
C SER A 191 1.21 -20.34 -4.31
N ALA A 192 0.17 -20.87 -4.96
CA ALA A 192 0.35 -21.92 -5.97
C ALA A 192 1.05 -21.39 -7.23
N TYR A 193 0.84 -20.13 -7.58
CA TYR A 193 1.43 -19.49 -8.75
C TYR A 193 2.70 -18.70 -8.44
N TYR A 194 2.78 -18.15 -7.22
CA TYR A 194 3.87 -17.28 -6.78
C TYR A 194 4.51 -17.75 -5.46
N PRO A 195 5.03 -19.00 -5.40
CA PRO A 195 5.56 -19.57 -4.15
C PRO A 195 6.82 -18.86 -3.64
N LYS A 196 7.49 -18.07 -4.50
CA LYS A 196 8.71 -17.34 -4.12
C LYS A 196 8.44 -16.24 -3.09
N TRP A 197 7.25 -15.63 -3.12
CA TRP A 197 6.95 -14.50 -2.26
C TRP A 197 5.63 -14.64 -1.48
N ALA A 198 4.66 -15.42 -1.95
CA ALA A 198 3.38 -15.59 -1.27
C ALA A 198 3.43 -16.74 -0.26
N THR A 199 2.86 -16.51 0.93
CA THR A 199 2.51 -17.55 1.90
C THR A 199 1.20 -18.24 1.50
N SER A 200 0.86 -19.36 2.11
CA SER A 200 -0.46 -20.03 1.93
C SER A 200 -1.63 -19.12 2.30
N ASP A 201 -1.42 -18.20 3.25
CA ASP A 201 -2.45 -17.32 3.81
C ASP A 201 -2.56 -15.97 3.10
N TYR A 202 -1.59 -15.63 2.24
CA TYR A 202 -1.59 -14.37 1.47
C TYR A 202 -2.91 -14.14 0.72
N LYS A 203 -3.53 -15.19 0.19
CA LYS A 203 -4.82 -15.13 -0.51
C LYS A 203 -5.96 -14.57 0.35
N ASN A 204 -5.90 -14.76 1.68
CA ASN A 204 -6.95 -14.31 2.60
C ASN A 204 -7.07 -12.79 2.64
N TYR A 205 -6.03 -12.08 2.19
CA TYR A 205 -5.99 -10.62 2.10
C TYR A 205 -6.25 -10.09 0.69
N GLY A 206 -6.82 -10.93 -0.18
CA GLY A 206 -7.39 -10.49 -1.44
C GLY A 206 -8.68 -9.72 -1.22
N TYR A 207 -8.83 -8.54 -1.83
CA TYR A 207 -9.94 -7.64 -1.52
C TYR A 207 -10.99 -7.49 -2.64
N ALA A 208 -10.85 -8.22 -3.76
CA ALA A 208 -11.79 -8.09 -4.88
C ALA A 208 -13.25 -8.28 -4.47
N ASP A 209 -13.53 -9.24 -3.57
CA ASP A 209 -14.91 -9.59 -3.16
C ASP A 209 -15.57 -8.47 -2.32
N HIS A 210 -14.83 -7.46 -1.87
CA HIS A 210 -15.31 -6.29 -1.14
C HIS A 210 -15.65 -5.09 -2.03
N LEU A 211 -15.46 -5.18 -3.35
CA LEU A 211 -15.60 -4.06 -4.27
C LEU A 211 -16.84 -4.19 -5.14
N ASP A 212 -17.45 -3.05 -5.48
CA ASP A 212 -18.50 -2.99 -6.49
C ASP A 212 -17.90 -3.03 -7.90
N TYR A 213 -16.66 -2.53 -8.09
CA TYR A 213 -15.90 -2.58 -9.35
C TYR A 213 -14.40 -2.41 -9.13
N ILE A 214 -13.61 -2.89 -10.10
CA ILE A 214 -12.16 -2.70 -10.19
C ILE A 214 -11.82 -2.09 -11.55
N PHE A 215 -11.05 -1.03 -11.57
CA PHE A 215 -10.43 -0.49 -12.77
C PHE A 215 -9.01 -1.00 -12.88
N LEU A 216 -8.69 -1.66 -13.98
CA LEU A 216 -7.35 -2.19 -14.25
C LEU A 216 -6.61 -1.30 -15.23
N GLY A 217 -5.49 -0.73 -14.79
CA GLY A 217 -4.58 0.04 -15.63
C GLY A 217 -3.73 -0.89 -16.48
N ALA A 218 -4.16 -1.13 -17.72
CA ALA A 218 -3.42 -1.94 -18.68
C ALA A 218 -2.52 -1.05 -19.55
N TYR A 219 -1.38 -0.64 -19.03
CA TYR A 219 -0.41 0.24 -19.72
C TYR A 219 0.56 -0.55 -20.60
N ALA A 220 0.03 -1.43 -21.45
CA ALA A 220 0.86 -2.21 -22.35
C ALA A 220 1.36 -1.36 -23.53
N SER A 221 2.66 -1.42 -23.81
CA SER A 221 3.29 -0.77 -24.98
C SER A 221 3.17 -1.57 -26.28
N VAL A 222 2.28 -2.55 -26.33
CA VAL A 222 2.12 -3.52 -27.41
C VAL A 222 0.73 -3.46 -28.04
N ASN A 223 0.63 -3.80 -29.32
CA ASN A 223 -0.61 -3.67 -30.11
C ASN A 223 -1.35 -5.01 -30.28
N ASN A 224 -0.97 -6.06 -29.54
CA ASN A 224 -1.64 -7.36 -29.62
C ASN A 224 -1.62 -8.08 -28.26
N ILE A 225 -2.52 -9.04 -28.09
CA ILE A 225 -2.70 -9.80 -26.84
C ILE A 225 -1.43 -10.56 -26.42
N TYR A 226 -0.63 -11.04 -27.36
CA TYR A 226 0.52 -11.89 -27.05
C TYR A 226 1.70 -11.13 -26.44
N GLY A 227 1.72 -9.81 -26.56
CA GLY A 227 2.74 -8.96 -25.96
C GLY A 227 2.26 -8.18 -24.75
N SER A 228 1.05 -8.40 -24.27
CA SER A 228 0.44 -7.65 -23.17
C SER A 228 0.55 -8.33 -21.80
N GLY A 229 1.18 -9.49 -21.75
CA GLY A 229 1.27 -10.35 -20.54
C GLY A 229 2.44 -10.05 -19.64
#